data_e1b03e496ab6ad897711d307a3c74555
#
_entry.id   e1b03e496ab6ad897711d307a3c74555
#
_cell.length_a   1.000
_cell.length_b   1.000
_cell.length_c   1.000
_cell.angle_alpha   90.00
_cell.angle_beta   90.00
_cell.angle_gamma   90.00
#
_symmetry.space_group_name_H-M   'P 1'
#
loop_
_entity.id
_entity.type
_entity.pdbx_description
1 polymer ?
#
loop_
_entity_poly.entity_id
_entity_poly.type
_entity_poly.pdbx_seq_one_letter_code
_entity_poly.pdbx_strand_id
1 'polypeptide(L)'
;MKNILFYCFLALTITASAQRNKLKNIYSENGKIGIGTNSPDELLTVKGKIHTQEVIVDLNGAIAPDFVFEKYFNSFSVLNPEYKFPTLYEIETFIKENHHLPKIPSAQEIEENGLSLKEMNLLLLEKIEELTLFTIQQQKEIDLLKEKTAVYKRQ
;
A
#
# COMPACT_ATOMS: atom_id res chain seq x y z
N MET A 1 -12.83 65.45 -17.12
CA MET A 1 -13.22 64.06 -17.45
C MET A 1 -11.99 63.19 -17.80
N LYS A 2 -11.01 63.61 -18.58
CA LYS A 2 -9.80 62.84 -18.94
C LYS A 2 -9.01 62.33 -17.71
N ASN A 3 -8.87 63.13 -16.67
CA ASN A 3 -8.08 62.77 -15.48
C ASN A 3 -8.78 61.73 -14.59
N ILE A 4 -10.13 61.75 -14.55
CA ILE A 4 -10.91 60.77 -13.77
C ILE A 4 -10.78 59.40 -14.40
N LEU A 5 -10.80 59.26 -15.72
CA LEU A 5 -10.60 58.01 -16.43
C LEU A 5 -9.22 57.41 -16.19
N PHE A 6 -8.19 58.27 -16.14
CA PHE A 6 -6.81 57.85 -15.85
C PHE A 6 -6.66 57.30 -14.42
N TYR A 7 -7.27 57.96 -13.41
CA TYR A 7 -7.22 57.49 -12.03
C TYR A 7 -8.05 56.20 -11.82
N CYS A 8 -9.19 56.05 -12.52
CA CYS A 8 -9.94 54.79 -12.50
C CYS A 8 -9.14 53.64 -13.13
N PHE A 9 -8.43 53.86 -14.22
CA PHE A 9 -7.58 52.84 -14.86
C PHE A 9 -6.38 52.47 -13.97
N LEU A 10 -5.76 53.46 -13.31
CA LEU A 10 -4.66 53.21 -12.35
C LEU A 10 -5.16 52.42 -11.12
N ALA A 11 -6.36 52.69 -10.58
CA ALA A 11 -6.94 51.97 -9.47
C ALA A 11 -7.27 50.52 -9.85
N LEU A 12 -7.72 50.24 -11.09
CA LEU A 12 -8.01 48.90 -11.59
C LEU A 12 -6.72 48.03 -11.68
N THR A 13 -5.58 48.62 -12.04
CA THR A 13 -4.31 47.86 -12.13
C THR A 13 -3.75 47.48 -10.76
N ILE A 14 -4.01 48.27 -9.73
CA ILE A 14 -3.55 47.97 -8.35
C ILE A 14 -4.34 46.80 -7.75
N THR A 15 -5.64 46.68 -8.05
CA THR A 15 -6.46 45.59 -7.54
C THR A 15 -6.14 44.23 -8.19
N ALA A 16 -5.69 44.18 -9.43
CA ALA A 16 -5.30 42.97 -10.13
C ALA A 16 -4.08 42.27 -9.51
N SER A 17 -3.20 43.02 -8.82
CA SER A 17 -2.01 42.47 -8.16
C SER A 17 -2.29 41.89 -6.76
N ALA A 18 -3.46 42.15 -6.18
CA ALA A 18 -3.81 41.72 -4.81
C ALA A 18 -4.28 40.27 -4.69
N GLN A 19 -4.49 39.56 -5.79
CA GLN A 19 -4.89 38.15 -5.81
C GLN A 19 -3.73 37.15 -5.80
N ARG A 20 -2.51 37.61 -5.52
CA ARG A 20 -1.36 36.69 -5.38
C ARG A 20 -1.46 35.84 -4.12
N ASN A 21 -1.89 34.63 -4.35
CA ASN A 21 -1.72 33.42 -3.55
C ASN A 21 -1.37 33.57 -2.06
N LYS A 22 -2.38 33.43 -1.21
CA LYS A 22 -2.23 33.23 0.24
C LYS A 22 -1.83 31.78 0.64
N LEU A 23 -1.55 30.90 -0.32
CA LEU A 23 -1.18 29.52 -0.05
C LEU A 23 0.34 29.40 0.11
N LYS A 24 0.83 29.72 1.31
CA LYS A 24 2.26 29.82 1.59
C LYS A 24 3.07 28.53 1.42
N ASN A 25 2.43 27.35 1.40
CA ASN A 25 3.10 26.05 1.39
C ASN A 25 2.66 25.16 0.20
N ILE A 26 2.02 25.72 -0.80
CA ILE A 26 1.67 25.01 -2.04
C ILE A 26 2.51 25.56 -3.17
N TYR A 27 3.25 24.70 -3.82
CA TYR A 27 4.15 25.00 -4.94
C TYR A 27 3.67 24.26 -6.18
N SER A 28 3.82 24.87 -7.35
CA SER A 28 3.55 24.22 -8.63
C SER A 28 4.79 24.36 -9.51
N GLU A 29 5.32 23.25 -9.97
CA GLU A 29 6.50 23.21 -10.84
C GLU A 29 6.34 22.10 -11.88
N ASN A 30 6.52 22.43 -13.17
CA ASN A 30 6.46 21.47 -14.28
C ASN A 30 5.21 20.56 -14.30
N GLY A 31 4.05 21.09 -13.91
CA GLY A 31 2.78 20.33 -13.82
C GLY A 31 2.64 19.46 -12.58
N LYS A 32 3.61 19.49 -11.66
CA LYS A 32 3.56 18.81 -10.37
C LYS A 32 3.19 19.79 -9.26
N ILE A 33 2.55 19.30 -8.22
CA ILE A 33 2.12 20.07 -7.03
C ILE A 33 2.88 19.56 -5.81
N GLY A 34 3.57 20.47 -5.11
CA GLY A 34 4.21 20.23 -3.84
C GLY A 34 3.44 20.90 -2.70
N ILE A 35 3.15 20.16 -1.64
CA ILE A 35 2.65 20.68 -0.37
C ILE A 35 3.75 20.51 0.67
N GLY A 36 4.27 21.62 1.20
CA GLY A 36 5.41 21.57 2.13
C GLY A 36 6.77 21.31 1.47
N THR A 37 6.82 21.27 0.15
CA THR A 37 8.06 21.14 -0.64
C THR A 37 7.96 21.97 -1.92
N ASN A 38 9.06 22.55 -2.34
CA ASN A 38 9.19 23.27 -3.63
C ASN A 38 9.79 22.39 -4.74
N SER A 39 10.15 21.14 -4.44
CA SER A 39 10.72 20.18 -5.39
C SER A 39 9.88 18.89 -5.36
N PRO A 40 8.67 18.89 -5.97
CA PRO A 40 7.84 17.71 -6.05
C PRO A 40 8.45 16.67 -6.99
N ASP A 41 8.58 15.44 -6.51
CA ASP A 41 9.05 14.27 -7.26
C ASP A 41 7.92 13.58 -8.03
N GLU A 42 6.68 13.67 -7.54
CA GLU A 42 5.47 13.12 -8.15
C GLU A 42 4.46 14.21 -8.53
N LEU A 43 3.36 13.85 -9.23
CA LEU A 43 2.29 14.79 -9.59
C LEU A 43 1.73 15.53 -8.38
N LEU A 44 1.66 14.84 -7.24
CA LEU A 44 1.35 15.44 -5.94
C LEU A 44 2.36 14.90 -4.91
N THR A 45 3.21 15.76 -4.39
CA THR A 45 4.15 15.45 -3.30
C THR A 45 3.77 16.22 -2.05
N VAL A 46 3.53 15.51 -0.94
CA VAL A 46 3.23 16.09 0.36
C VAL A 46 4.34 15.75 1.35
N LYS A 47 5.12 16.73 1.77
CA LYS A 47 6.11 16.59 2.86
C LYS A 47 5.44 16.96 4.18
N GLY A 48 4.65 16.02 4.71
CA GLY A 48 3.85 16.18 5.93
C GLY A 48 2.83 15.06 6.09
N LYS A 49 1.95 15.22 7.08
CA LYS A 49 0.84 14.27 7.30
C LYS A 49 -0.36 14.66 6.45
N ILE A 50 -1.02 13.67 5.88
CA ILE A 50 -2.31 13.82 5.20
C ILE A 50 -3.39 13.34 6.15
N HIS A 51 -4.38 14.20 6.46
CA HIS A 51 -5.58 13.82 7.19
C HIS A 51 -6.75 13.76 6.19
N THR A 52 -7.28 12.59 5.97
CA THR A 52 -8.37 12.34 5.02
C THR A 52 -9.33 11.32 5.61
N GLN A 53 -10.57 11.30 5.10
CA GLN A 53 -11.56 10.30 5.49
C GLN A 53 -11.31 8.97 4.79
N GLU A 54 -10.85 9.00 3.53
CA GLU A 54 -10.59 7.80 2.73
C GLU A 54 -9.54 8.07 1.65
N VAL A 55 -8.80 7.02 1.29
CA VAL A 55 -7.91 6.98 0.13
C VAL A 55 -8.22 5.73 -0.68
N ILE A 56 -8.69 5.91 -1.92
CA ILE A 56 -8.87 4.82 -2.88
C ILE A 56 -7.61 4.76 -3.74
N VAL A 57 -6.99 3.58 -3.77
CA VAL A 57 -5.77 3.33 -4.55
C VAL A 57 -6.09 2.34 -5.66
N ASP A 58 -6.03 2.79 -6.90
CA ASP A 58 -6.24 1.94 -8.06
C ASP A 58 -5.12 0.90 -8.20
N LEU A 59 -5.49 -0.33 -8.51
CA LEU A 59 -4.53 -1.43 -8.70
C LEU A 59 -3.64 -1.23 -9.94
N ASN A 60 -4.16 -0.58 -10.99
CA ASN A 60 -3.42 -0.30 -12.23
C ASN A 60 -2.71 -1.54 -12.79
N GLY A 61 -3.47 -2.65 -12.92
CA GLY A 61 -2.96 -3.93 -13.43
C GLY A 61 -2.27 -4.84 -12.39
N ALA A 62 -2.10 -4.42 -11.14
CA ALA A 62 -1.68 -5.31 -10.08
C ALA A 62 -2.77 -6.34 -9.77
N ILE A 63 -2.37 -7.57 -9.43
CA ILE A 63 -3.28 -8.69 -9.19
C ILE A 63 -3.54 -8.79 -7.69
N ALA A 64 -4.83 -8.86 -7.31
CA ALA A 64 -5.21 -9.21 -5.94
C ALA A 64 -4.83 -10.66 -5.63
N PRO A 65 -4.49 -11.01 -4.37
CA PRO A 65 -3.86 -12.30 -4.04
C PRO A 65 -4.80 -13.51 -4.00
N ASP A 66 -6.04 -13.44 -4.49
CA ASP A 66 -6.96 -14.59 -4.63
C ASP A 66 -6.32 -15.83 -5.28
N PHE A 67 -5.19 -15.64 -5.97
CA PHE A 67 -4.37 -16.71 -6.53
C PHE A 67 -3.83 -17.67 -5.46
N VAL A 68 -3.73 -17.26 -4.20
CA VAL A 68 -3.30 -18.10 -3.07
C VAL A 68 -4.34 -19.21 -2.85
N PHE A 69 -5.62 -18.85 -2.78
CA PHE A 69 -6.72 -19.82 -2.66
C PHE A 69 -6.87 -20.70 -3.90
N GLU A 70 -6.77 -20.07 -5.10
CA GLU A 70 -6.79 -20.85 -6.36
C GLU A 70 -5.71 -21.94 -6.34
N LYS A 71 -4.47 -21.56 -6.01
CA LYS A 71 -3.35 -22.49 -5.97
C LYS A 71 -3.53 -23.61 -4.96
N TYR A 72 -4.02 -23.27 -3.77
CA TYR A 72 -4.20 -24.24 -2.71
C TYR A 72 -5.29 -25.27 -3.02
N PHE A 73 -6.45 -24.85 -3.50
CA PHE A 73 -7.60 -25.74 -3.74
C PHE A 73 -7.55 -26.42 -5.10
N ASN A 74 -7.02 -25.76 -6.13
CA ASN A 74 -7.04 -26.27 -7.52
C ASN A 74 -5.68 -26.80 -7.99
N SER A 75 -4.62 -26.68 -7.18
CA SER A 75 -3.23 -27.01 -7.53
C SER A 75 -2.61 -26.11 -8.60
N PHE A 76 -3.35 -25.18 -9.16
CA PHE A 76 -2.89 -24.14 -10.11
C PHE A 76 -3.64 -22.83 -9.85
N SER A 77 -3.08 -21.72 -10.36
CA SER A 77 -3.78 -20.43 -10.39
C SER A 77 -3.77 -19.88 -11.81
N VAL A 78 -4.92 -19.36 -12.24
CA VAL A 78 -5.05 -18.61 -13.50
C VAL A 78 -4.56 -17.18 -13.31
N LEU A 79 -4.79 -16.60 -12.14
CA LEU A 79 -4.38 -15.23 -11.80
C LEU A 79 -2.87 -15.08 -11.69
N ASN A 80 -2.19 -16.07 -11.09
CA ASN A 80 -0.74 -16.09 -10.96
C ASN A 80 -0.19 -17.53 -11.14
N PRO A 81 0.06 -17.97 -12.38
CA PRO A 81 0.53 -19.33 -12.66
C PRO A 81 1.86 -19.69 -12.00
N GLU A 82 2.74 -18.72 -11.79
CA GLU A 82 4.07 -18.89 -11.20
C GLU A 82 4.04 -18.94 -9.67
N TYR A 83 2.90 -18.60 -9.04
CA TYR A 83 2.79 -18.61 -7.60
C TYR A 83 2.96 -20.02 -7.03
N LYS A 84 3.78 -20.11 -5.99
CA LYS A 84 3.99 -21.35 -5.21
C LYS A 84 3.58 -21.08 -3.78
N PHE A 85 2.65 -21.91 -3.28
CA PHE A 85 2.27 -21.85 -1.86
C PHE A 85 3.47 -22.34 -1.03
N PRO A 86 4.03 -21.50 -0.13
CA PRO A 86 5.21 -21.85 0.64
C PRO A 86 4.88 -22.89 1.73
N THR A 87 5.87 -23.63 2.19
CA THR A 87 5.77 -24.43 3.41
C THR A 87 6.16 -23.59 4.63
N LEU A 88 5.65 -23.94 5.82
CA LEU A 88 6.07 -23.27 7.07
C LEU A 88 7.57 -23.40 7.33
N TYR A 89 8.19 -24.49 6.89
CA TYR A 89 9.63 -24.69 7.02
C TYR A 89 10.44 -23.71 6.13
N GLU A 90 9.99 -23.48 4.89
CA GLU A 90 10.61 -22.48 4.01
C GLU A 90 10.47 -21.08 4.57
N ILE A 91 9.29 -20.74 5.10
CA ILE A 91 9.06 -19.45 5.75
C ILE A 91 9.96 -19.29 6.99
N GLU A 92 10.05 -20.31 7.84
CA GLU A 92 10.90 -20.30 9.05
C GLU A 92 12.37 -20.09 8.68
N THR A 93 12.86 -20.82 7.67
CA THR A 93 14.23 -20.70 7.21
C THR A 93 14.52 -19.30 6.70
N PHE A 94 13.63 -18.74 5.87
CA PHE A 94 13.76 -17.39 5.35
C PHE A 94 13.80 -16.33 6.47
N ILE A 95 12.89 -16.44 7.47
CA ILE A 95 12.83 -15.49 8.58
C ILE A 95 14.10 -15.55 9.44
N LYS A 96 14.66 -16.74 9.67
CA LYS A 96 15.92 -16.91 10.42
C LYS A 96 17.10 -16.20 9.74
N GLU A 97 17.13 -16.22 8.41
CA GLU A 97 18.22 -15.64 7.63
C GLU A 97 18.03 -14.14 7.38
N ASN A 98 16.79 -13.70 7.14
CA ASN A 98 16.49 -12.34 6.65
C ASN A 98 15.80 -11.43 7.68
N HIS A 99 15.26 -11.97 8.77
CA HIS A 99 14.56 -11.25 9.85
C HIS A 99 13.29 -10.49 9.42
N HIS A 100 12.72 -10.83 8.25
CA HIS A 100 11.43 -10.33 7.77
C HIS A 100 10.68 -11.42 7.00
N LEU A 101 9.39 -11.20 6.70
CA LEU A 101 8.60 -12.16 5.93
C LEU A 101 9.01 -12.18 4.44
N PRO A 102 8.92 -13.35 3.77
CA PRO A 102 9.17 -13.44 2.33
C PRO A 102 8.32 -12.44 1.54
N LYS A 103 8.91 -11.75 0.56
CA LYS A 103 8.34 -10.69 -0.28
C LYS A 103 8.03 -9.38 0.44
N ILE A 104 7.98 -9.33 1.76
CA ILE A 104 7.81 -8.10 2.51
C ILE A 104 9.18 -7.39 2.57
N PRO A 105 9.28 -6.10 2.23
CA PRO A 105 10.55 -5.39 2.31
C PRO A 105 11.05 -5.31 3.76
N SER A 106 12.36 -5.34 3.93
CA SER A 106 13.03 -5.17 5.22
C SER A 106 12.79 -3.77 5.80
N ALA A 107 13.03 -3.62 7.10
CA ALA A 107 12.94 -2.31 7.76
C ALA A 107 13.87 -1.27 7.12
N GLN A 108 15.07 -1.69 6.71
CA GLN A 108 16.03 -0.82 6.03
C GLN A 108 15.51 -0.37 4.66
N GLU A 109 14.98 -1.28 3.84
CA GLU A 109 14.40 -0.92 2.53
C GLU A 109 13.22 0.03 2.66
N ILE A 110 12.38 -0.14 3.71
CA ILE A 110 11.26 0.78 3.99
C ILE A 110 11.78 2.15 4.41
N GLU A 111 12.84 2.22 5.20
CA GLU A 111 13.45 3.49 5.63
C GLU A 111 14.06 4.24 4.43
N GLU A 112 14.75 3.54 3.54
CA GLU A 112 15.43 4.13 2.40
C GLU A 112 14.47 4.56 1.29
N ASN A 113 13.48 3.73 0.97
CA ASN A 113 12.61 3.89 -0.22
C ASN A 113 11.19 4.35 0.10
N GLY A 114 10.82 4.38 1.39
CA GLY A 114 9.44 4.60 1.80
C GLY A 114 8.57 3.35 1.64
N LEU A 115 7.27 3.48 1.92
CA LEU A 115 6.29 2.40 1.88
C LEU A 115 5.22 2.68 0.82
N SER A 116 5.14 1.85 -0.21
CA SER A 116 4.02 1.85 -1.16
C SER A 116 2.78 1.26 -0.49
N LEU A 117 1.73 2.06 -0.26
CA LEU A 117 0.49 1.58 0.36
C LEU A 117 -0.17 0.47 -0.46
N LYS A 118 -0.21 0.61 -1.79
CA LYS A 118 -0.80 -0.39 -2.68
C LYS A 118 -0.08 -1.73 -2.57
N GLU A 119 1.23 -1.73 -2.78
CA GLU A 119 2.04 -2.94 -2.78
C GLU A 119 2.03 -3.62 -1.42
N MET A 120 2.21 -2.86 -0.35
CA MET A 120 2.19 -3.41 1.00
C MET A 120 0.84 -4.04 1.35
N ASN A 121 -0.28 -3.39 1.01
CA ASN A 121 -1.60 -3.97 1.28
C ASN A 121 -1.84 -5.28 0.50
N LEU A 122 -1.42 -5.36 -0.77
CA LEU A 122 -1.51 -6.60 -1.54
C LEU A 122 -0.63 -7.72 -0.94
N LEU A 123 0.59 -7.40 -0.55
CA LEU A 123 1.49 -8.36 0.10
C LEU A 123 0.94 -8.82 1.46
N LEU A 124 0.41 -7.90 2.27
CA LEU A 124 -0.21 -8.27 3.54
C LEU A 124 -1.44 -9.14 3.35
N LEU A 125 -2.28 -8.86 2.34
CA LEU A 125 -3.42 -9.70 2.02
C LEU A 125 -2.97 -11.10 1.58
N GLU A 126 -1.92 -11.22 0.74
CA GLU A 126 -1.31 -12.52 0.40
C GLU A 126 -0.90 -13.29 1.67
N LYS A 127 -0.23 -12.62 2.62
CA LYS A 127 0.20 -13.26 3.86
C LYS A 127 -0.97 -13.65 4.77
N ILE A 128 -2.04 -12.88 4.80
CA ILE A 128 -3.26 -13.21 5.54
C ILE A 128 -3.94 -14.45 4.92
N GLU A 129 -4.01 -14.54 3.60
CA GLU A 129 -4.55 -15.72 2.91
C GLU A 129 -3.72 -16.97 3.15
N GLU A 130 -2.38 -16.89 3.03
CA GLU A 130 -1.46 -17.98 3.38
C GLU A 130 -1.65 -18.42 4.85
N LEU A 131 -1.68 -17.47 5.79
CA LEU A 131 -1.86 -17.75 7.21
C LEU A 131 -3.21 -18.41 7.50
N THR A 132 -4.27 -17.98 6.84
CA THR A 132 -5.60 -18.58 6.94
C THR A 132 -5.58 -20.04 6.53
N LEU A 133 -4.90 -20.37 5.43
CA LEU A 133 -4.78 -21.76 4.98
C LEU A 133 -3.95 -22.62 5.93
N PHE A 134 -2.85 -22.11 6.47
CA PHE A 134 -2.09 -22.81 7.51
C PHE A 134 -2.92 -23.07 8.75
N THR A 135 -3.72 -22.09 9.17
CA THR A 135 -4.62 -22.25 10.33
C THR A 135 -5.68 -23.34 10.09
N ILE A 136 -6.26 -23.39 8.88
CA ILE A 136 -7.21 -24.43 8.48
C ILE A 136 -6.53 -25.80 8.48
N GLN A 137 -5.30 -25.91 7.96
CA GLN A 137 -4.55 -27.15 7.94
C GLN A 137 -4.24 -27.64 9.36
N GLN A 138 -3.75 -26.76 10.23
CA GLN A 138 -3.49 -27.07 11.63
C GLN A 138 -4.75 -27.54 12.36
N GLN A 139 -5.91 -26.90 12.09
CA GLN A 139 -7.18 -27.33 12.69
C GLN A 139 -7.54 -28.76 12.27
N LYS A 140 -7.38 -29.10 11.00
CA LYS A 140 -7.63 -30.48 10.51
C LYS A 140 -6.69 -31.49 11.16
N GLU A 141 -5.43 -31.17 11.36
CA GLU A 141 -4.45 -32.04 12.02
C GLU A 141 -4.79 -32.24 13.51
N ILE A 142 -5.20 -31.15 14.19
CA ILE A 142 -5.66 -31.21 15.59
C ILE A 142 -6.88 -32.13 15.72
N ASP A 143 -7.86 -32.05 14.84
CA ASP A 143 -9.06 -32.86 14.90
C ASP A 143 -8.74 -34.34 14.64
N LEU A 144 -7.85 -34.64 13.71
CA LEU A 144 -7.31 -35.97 13.46
C LEU A 144 -6.60 -36.56 14.70
N LEU A 145 -5.79 -35.73 15.38
CA LEU A 145 -5.10 -36.15 16.61
C LEU A 145 -6.08 -36.42 17.74
N LYS A 146 -7.14 -35.61 17.89
CA LYS A 146 -8.21 -35.84 18.88
C LYS A 146 -8.94 -37.16 18.63
N GLU A 147 -9.30 -37.44 17.37
CA GLU A 147 -9.93 -38.69 16.99
C GLU A 147 -9.05 -39.92 17.36
N LYS A 148 -7.76 -39.89 16.97
CA LYS A 148 -6.81 -40.94 17.31
C LYS A 148 -6.70 -41.14 18.83
N THR A 149 -6.60 -40.05 19.59
CA THR A 149 -6.47 -40.11 21.05
C THR A 149 -7.73 -40.66 21.70
N ALA A 150 -8.92 -40.35 21.15
CA ALA A 150 -10.18 -40.90 21.66
C ALA A 150 -10.30 -42.42 21.44
N VAL A 151 -9.75 -42.93 20.35
CA VAL A 151 -9.70 -44.39 20.07
C VAL A 151 -8.78 -45.10 21.08
N TYR A 152 -7.58 -44.56 21.36
CA TYR A 152 -6.65 -45.13 22.34
C TYR A 152 -7.22 -45.19 23.78
N LYS A 153 -8.06 -44.22 24.17
CA LYS A 153 -8.67 -44.19 25.50
C LYS A 153 -9.81 -45.21 25.68
N ARG A 154 -10.30 -45.83 24.60
CA ARG A 154 -11.38 -46.82 24.62
C ARG A 154 -10.87 -48.26 24.61
N GLN A 155 -9.58 -48.46 24.44
CA GLN A 155 -8.87 -49.74 24.57
C GLN A 155 -8.31 -49.92 25.99
#